data_8435a723b83b585133845068ad5eabd8
#
_entry.id   8435a723b83b585133845068ad5eabd8
#
_cell.length_a   1.000
_cell.length_b   1.000
_cell.length_c   1.000
_cell.angle_alpha   90.00
_cell.angle_beta   90.00
_cell.angle_gamma   90.00
#
_symmetry.space_group_name_H-M   'P 1'
#
loop_
_entity.id
_entity.type
_entity.pdbx_description
1 polymer ?
#
loop_
_entity_poly.entity_id
_entity_poly.type
_entity_poly.pdbx_seq_one_letter_code
_entity_poly.pdbx_strand_id
1 'polypeptide(L)'
;MLLSDHDVALFARISGDRNPLHRSPGYARRTPFGRTVAHGVLAALATLDEQAPDAAGVTAVEADFGNPVFPGVRYRSDTLDGGRYWLLDGDRTCLTVRIRPGAPPGLDPLPVPPEQSAAPHTIADLPPGTTVSGAYGPDGIDALCERFPAASRLLGRTPLACLLWAGYLGGMRLPGENCLLGRVALRFLPVTASGPARLSYTARVLHTDHRFGLVSIGGEITADGEVVAEAEIEAVVRTPAPLATSAALGTHLNPSTRLRGTSAVVVGGSRGLGAALSLALASQGCEVYVGHRGALPDSLRADGDGLPGRLHSVPGDAADPGWSGEVRARVERAGGRLDFLVCSAAPPLHTLGLVPTDLDRMDAFLTGSTRLVSAPMAGLLDLLEPGRGRCLVISSAALREPPRDWPHYVAAKSAVEGLVHWAARHHPGVAFLLARPGMLRTEQTNSPSARETAGPVEPVAARLVRRLMAAGPADGVPRIIGEDALDAVPAGR
;
A
#
# COMPACT_ATOMS: atom_id res chain seq x y z
N MET A 1 -13.32 17.53 -8.07
CA MET A 1 -13.67 16.12 -8.31
C MET A 1 -13.75 15.32 -7.01
N LEU A 2 -14.70 14.42 -6.88
CA LEU A 2 -14.83 13.47 -5.77
C LEU A 2 -15.28 12.11 -6.34
N LEU A 3 -14.48 11.08 -6.14
CA LEU A 3 -14.84 9.70 -6.47
C LEU A 3 -15.24 8.95 -5.19
N SER A 4 -16.31 8.17 -5.28
CA SER A 4 -16.79 7.31 -4.20
C SER A 4 -16.35 5.86 -4.40
N ASP A 5 -16.48 5.04 -3.35
CA ASP A 5 -16.30 3.58 -3.48
C ASP A 5 -17.33 2.97 -4.46
N HIS A 6 -18.51 3.58 -4.60
CA HIS A 6 -19.51 3.17 -5.59
C HIS A 6 -19.00 3.40 -7.01
N ASP A 7 -18.36 4.54 -7.31
CA ASP A 7 -17.76 4.84 -8.62
C ASP A 7 -16.66 3.82 -8.97
N VAL A 8 -15.83 3.46 -7.99
CA VAL A 8 -14.79 2.42 -8.17
C VAL A 8 -15.41 1.05 -8.46
N ALA A 9 -16.47 0.68 -7.73
CA ALA A 9 -17.18 -0.58 -7.95
C ALA A 9 -17.89 -0.63 -9.32
N LEU A 10 -18.53 0.47 -9.70
CA LEU A 10 -19.19 0.63 -11.01
C LEU A 10 -18.16 0.48 -12.14
N PHE A 11 -17.05 1.21 -12.05
CA PHE A 11 -15.98 1.15 -13.04
C PHE A 11 -15.38 -0.27 -13.16
N ALA A 12 -15.05 -0.91 -12.03
CA ALA A 12 -14.52 -2.27 -12.02
C ALA A 12 -15.45 -3.30 -12.66
N ARG A 13 -16.77 -3.14 -12.45
CA ARG A 13 -17.78 -4.01 -13.06
C ARG A 13 -17.85 -3.85 -14.58
N ILE A 14 -17.85 -2.61 -15.06
CA ILE A 14 -18.04 -2.29 -16.47
C ILE A 14 -16.76 -2.47 -17.29
N SER A 15 -15.62 -1.97 -16.79
CA SER A 15 -14.32 -2.13 -17.46
C SER A 15 -13.78 -3.55 -17.40
N GLY A 16 -14.24 -4.36 -16.43
CA GLY A 16 -13.65 -5.67 -16.13
C GLY A 16 -12.32 -5.59 -15.38
N ASP A 17 -11.81 -4.40 -15.05
CA ASP A 17 -10.62 -4.23 -14.22
C ASP A 17 -10.95 -4.49 -12.75
N ARG A 18 -10.74 -5.74 -12.35
CA ARG A 18 -11.00 -6.25 -11.00
C ARG A 18 -9.73 -6.35 -10.15
N ASN A 19 -8.69 -5.60 -10.51
CA ASN A 19 -7.43 -5.63 -9.77
C ASN A 19 -7.68 -5.42 -8.27
N PRO A 20 -7.14 -6.29 -7.39
CA PRO A 20 -7.41 -6.23 -5.95
C PRO A 20 -6.93 -4.94 -5.27
N LEU A 21 -6.01 -4.19 -5.89
CA LEU A 21 -5.57 -2.89 -5.40
C LEU A 21 -6.75 -1.88 -5.27
N HIS A 22 -7.72 -1.97 -6.18
CA HIS A 22 -8.88 -1.08 -6.21
C HIS A 22 -10.04 -1.57 -5.36
N ARG A 23 -10.15 -2.89 -5.13
CA ARG A 23 -11.36 -3.53 -4.59
C ARG A 23 -11.19 -4.21 -3.23
N SER A 24 -9.97 -4.61 -2.90
CA SER A 24 -9.70 -5.37 -1.68
C SER A 24 -8.96 -4.50 -0.65
N PRO A 25 -9.63 -4.01 0.41
CA PRO A 25 -8.95 -3.28 1.49
C PRO A 25 -7.84 -4.11 2.16
N GLY A 26 -8.02 -5.44 2.25
CA GLY A 26 -7.02 -6.36 2.80
C GLY A 26 -5.75 -6.43 1.94
N TYR A 27 -5.91 -6.45 0.62
CA TYR A 27 -4.79 -6.40 -0.32
C TYR A 27 -4.11 -5.02 -0.32
N ALA A 28 -4.89 -3.96 -0.48
CA ALA A 28 -4.39 -2.60 -0.58
C ALA A 28 -3.61 -2.17 0.68
N ARG A 29 -3.98 -2.65 1.87
CA ARG A 29 -3.22 -2.43 3.12
C ARG A 29 -1.80 -3.00 3.09
N ARG A 30 -1.52 -3.97 2.21
CA ARG A 30 -0.19 -4.57 2.03
C ARG A 30 0.64 -3.88 0.94
N THR A 31 0.15 -2.77 0.42
CA THR A 31 0.84 -1.92 -0.55
C THR A 31 1.30 -0.62 0.10
N PRO A 32 2.20 0.14 -0.53
CA PRO A 32 2.61 1.46 -0.02
C PRO A 32 1.43 2.43 0.17
N PHE A 33 0.31 2.19 -0.50
CA PHE A 33 -0.88 3.05 -0.40
C PHE A 33 -1.67 2.85 0.90
N GLY A 34 -1.59 1.67 1.53
CA GLY A 34 -2.24 1.34 2.80
C GLY A 34 -3.78 1.31 2.76
N ARG A 35 -4.40 1.65 1.65
CA ARG A 35 -5.84 1.65 1.37
C ARG A 35 -6.10 1.49 -0.12
N THR A 36 -7.34 1.18 -0.51
CA THR A 36 -7.75 1.10 -1.91
C THR A 36 -7.54 2.44 -2.62
N VAL A 37 -7.11 2.38 -3.86
CA VAL A 37 -6.96 3.54 -4.76
C VAL A 37 -7.99 3.45 -5.89
N ALA A 38 -8.42 4.58 -6.44
CA ALA A 38 -9.24 4.59 -7.63
C ALA A 38 -8.43 4.14 -8.86
N HIS A 39 -9.08 3.52 -9.85
CA HIS A 39 -8.43 3.22 -11.12
C HIS A 39 -7.95 4.52 -11.79
N GLY A 40 -6.74 4.52 -12.33
CA GLY A 40 -6.20 5.70 -13.03
C GLY A 40 -7.12 6.16 -14.17
N VAL A 41 -7.61 5.21 -14.96
CA VAL A 41 -8.55 5.49 -16.05
C VAL A 41 -9.88 6.06 -15.56
N LEU A 42 -10.41 5.61 -14.42
CA LEU A 42 -11.60 6.21 -13.78
C LEU A 42 -11.34 7.68 -13.40
N ALA A 43 -10.18 7.95 -12.82
CA ALA A 43 -9.82 9.32 -12.44
C ALA A 43 -9.66 10.23 -13.68
N ALA A 44 -9.08 9.70 -14.78
CA ALA A 44 -9.00 10.41 -16.06
C ALA A 44 -10.39 10.72 -16.64
N LEU A 45 -11.29 9.73 -16.62
CA LEU A 45 -12.66 9.89 -17.07
C LEU A 45 -13.42 10.95 -16.25
N ALA A 46 -13.31 10.92 -14.93
CA ALA A 46 -13.94 11.90 -14.05
C ALA A 46 -13.36 13.32 -14.22
N THR A 47 -12.06 13.43 -14.50
CA THR A 47 -11.41 14.72 -14.79
C THR A 47 -11.91 15.30 -16.10
N LEU A 48 -12.04 14.47 -17.13
CA LEU A 48 -12.63 14.87 -18.40
C LEU A 48 -14.10 15.27 -18.24
N ASP A 49 -14.86 14.58 -17.40
CA ASP A 49 -16.28 14.90 -17.18
C ASP A 49 -16.49 16.29 -16.56
N GLU A 50 -15.63 16.70 -15.64
CA GLU A 50 -15.70 18.04 -15.02
C GLU A 50 -15.19 19.16 -15.93
N GLN A 51 -14.24 18.86 -16.84
CA GLN A 51 -13.49 19.86 -17.58
C GLN A 51 -13.69 19.81 -19.10
N ALA A 52 -14.43 18.81 -19.60
CA ALA A 52 -14.58 18.60 -21.04
C ALA A 52 -15.19 19.82 -21.74
N PRO A 53 -14.62 20.24 -22.88
CA PRO A 53 -15.27 21.24 -23.73
C PRO A 53 -16.56 20.64 -24.35
N ASP A 54 -17.48 21.52 -24.77
CA ASP A 54 -18.69 21.12 -25.53
C ASP A 54 -18.37 20.60 -26.96
N ALA A 55 -17.18 20.03 -27.15
CA ALA A 55 -16.74 19.41 -28.41
C ALA A 55 -17.04 17.91 -28.37
N ALA A 56 -17.46 17.35 -29.51
CA ALA A 56 -17.69 15.93 -29.66
C ALA A 56 -16.57 15.31 -30.49
N GLY A 57 -16.04 14.18 -30.01
CA GLY A 57 -15.11 13.34 -30.72
C GLY A 57 -13.64 13.66 -30.44
N VAL A 58 -12.85 12.58 -30.34
CA VAL A 58 -11.39 12.63 -30.14
C VAL A 58 -10.70 11.61 -31.04
N THR A 59 -9.52 11.98 -31.55
CA THR A 59 -8.64 11.08 -32.32
C THR A 59 -7.46 10.57 -31.50
N ALA A 60 -7.22 11.14 -30.32
CA ALA A 60 -6.24 10.61 -29.37
C ALA A 60 -6.56 11.04 -27.93
N VAL A 61 -6.19 10.19 -26.98
CA VAL A 61 -6.21 10.45 -25.54
C VAL A 61 -4.87 10.01 -24.95
N GLU A 62 -4.22 10.89 -24.21
CA GLU A 62 -3.03 10.57 -23.42
C GLU A 62 -3.34 10.88 -21.96
N ALA A 63 -2.98 9.97 -21.05
CA ALA A 63 -3.11 10.16 -19.60
C ALA A 63 -1.82 9.75 -18.89
N ASP A 64 -1.24 10.69 -18.12
CA ASP A 64 -0.08 10.45 -17.29
C ASP A 64 -0.51 10.40 -15.81
N PHE A 65 -0.13 9.34 -15.10
CA PHE A 65 -0.54 9.07 -13.71
C PHE A 65 0.65 9.25 -12.77
N GLY A 66 0.66 10.36 -12.02
CA GLY A 66 1.77 10.72 -11.14
C GLY A 66 1.58 10.33 -9.67
N ASN A 67 0.36 10.51 -9.14
CA ASN A 67 0.06 10.23 -7.74
C ASN A 67 -1.27 9.48 -7.61
N PRO A 68 -1.43 8.64 -6.56
CA PRO A 68 -2.66 7.87 -6.36
C PRO A 68 -3.86 8.78 -6.08
N VAL A 69 -5.01 8.41 -6.63
CA VAL A 69 -6.31 9.03 -6.33
C VAL A 69 -7.07 8.11 -5.38
N PHE A 70 -7.47 8.64 -4.22
CA PHE A 70 -8.17 7.88 -3.20
C PHE A 70 -9.68 8.15 -3.22
N PRO A 71 -10.52 7.11 -3.16
CA PRO A 71 -11.96 7.29 -2.96
C PRO A 71 -12.26 8.05 -1.67
N GLY A 72 -13.30 8.90 -1.71
CA GLY A 72 -13.72 9.72 -0.58
C GLY A 72 -12.85 10.97 -0.32
N VAL A 73 -11.83 11.21 -1.14
CA VAL A 73 -10.99 12.42 -1.07
C VAL A 73 -11.40 13.40 -2.17
N ARG A 74 -11.44 14.69 -1.82
CA ARG A 74 -11.76 15.75 -2.77
C ARG A 74 -10.51 16.27 -3.45
N TYR A 75 -10.52 16.31 -4.77
CA TYR A 75 -9.44 16.79 -5.63
C TYR A 75 -9.91 18.01 -6.43
N ARG A 76 -8.97 18.86 -6.82
CA ARG A 76 -9.22 19.95 -7.74
C ARG A 76 -8.90 19.49 -9.16
N SER A 77 -9.84 19.66 -10.09
CA SER A 77 -9.59 19.56 -11.52
C SER A 77 -9.43 20.94 -12.12
N ASP A 78 -8.59 21.08 -13.12
CA ASP A 78 -8.34 22.34 -13.80
C ASP A 78 -7.99 22.11 -15.28
N THR A 79 -8.16 23.14 -16.10
CA THR A 79 -7.84 23.12 -17.53
C THR A 79 -6.53 23.86 -17.75
N LEU A 80 -5.62 23.20 -18.46
CA LEU A 80 -4.44 23.79 -19.07
C LEU A 80 -4.71 24.22 -20.52
N ASP A 81 -3.79 24.95 -21.11
CA ASP A 81 -3.86 25.30 -22.53
C ASP A 81 -3.81 24.06 -23.44
N GLY A 82 -4.49 24.11 -24.59
CA GLY A 82 -4.33 23.16 -25.69
C GLY A 82 -4.94 21.77 -25.45
N GLY A 83 -6.06 21.67 -24.71
CA GLY A 83 -6.75 20.38 -24.48
C GLY A 83 -6.07 19.48 -23.47
N ARG A 84 -5.38 20.06 -22.52
CA ARG A 84 -4.83 19.40 -21.33
C ARG A 84 -5.65 19.70 -20.09
N TYR A 85 -5.81 18.70 -19.24
CA TYR A 85 -6.58 18.76 -18.00
C TYR A 85 -5.77 18.15 -16.87
N TRP A 86 -5.83 18.75 -15.69
CA TRP A 86 -5.13 18.27 -14.50
C TRP A 86 -6.10 17.81 -13.43
N LEU A 87 -5.63 16.86 -12.64
CA LEU A 87 -6.19 16.54 -11.35
C LEU A 87 -5.13 16.77 -10.28
N LEU A 88 -5.46 17.55 -9.26
CA LEU A 88 -4.54 18.04 -8.25
C LEU A 88 -4.99 17.63 -6.85
N ASP A 89 -4.03 17.18 -6.03
CA ASP A 89 -4.14 17.02 -4.58
C ASP A 89 -3.32 18.15 -3.92
N GLY A 90 -3.97 19.26 -3.55
CA GLY A 90 -3.27 20.50 -3.25
C GLY A 90 -2.48 21.00 -4.46
N ASP A 91 -1.16 21.09 -4.32
CA ASP A 91 -0.25 21.50 -5.40
C ASP A 91 0.39 20.31 -6.14
N ARG A 92 0.05 19.08 -5.74
CA ARG A 92 0.60 17.86 -6.37
C ARG A 92 -0.28 17.40 -7.52
N THR A 93 0.32 17.20 -8.68
CA THR A 93 -0.37 16.63 -9.83
C THR A 93 -0.61 15.12 -9.61
N CYS A 94 -1.88 14.71 -9.57
CA CYS A 94 -2.27 13.31 -9.52
C CYS A 94 -2.29 12.69 -10.91
N LEU A 95 -2.87 13.40 -11.87
CA LEU A 95 -2.84 13.00 -13.27
C LEU A 95 -2.92 14.20 -14.20
N THR A 96 -2.46 13.99 -15.44
CA THR A 96 -2.68 14.90 -16.55
C THR A 96 -3.36 14.13 -17.66
N VAL A 97 -4.41 14.70 -18.27
CA VAL A 97 -5.06 14.13 -19.46
C VAL A 97 -4.91 15.11 -20.58
N ARG A 98 -4.52 14.63 -21.76
CA ARG A 98 -4.49 15.38 -23.02
C ARG A 98 -5.40 14.71 -24.02
N ILE A 99 -6.19 15.48 -24.71
CA ILE A 99 -7.02 15.01 -25.84
C ILE A 99 -6.63 15.70 -27.13
N ARG A 100 -6.85 15.00 -28.25
CA ARG A 100 -6.79 15.59 -29.59
C ARG A 100 -8.20 15.50 -30.19
N PRO A 101 -8.89 16.62 -30.41
CA PRO A 101 -10.21 16.64 -31.02
C PRO A 101 -10.19 16.04 -32.46
N GLY A 102 -11.30 15.47 -32.85
CA GLY A 102 -11.52 14.96 -34.21
C GLY A 102 -12.60 13.86 -34.26
N ALA A 103 -12.90 13.33 -35.43
CA ALA A 103 -13.91 12.30 -35.59
C ALA A 103 -13.39 10.93 -35.14
N PRO A 104 -13.97 10.31 -34.10
CA PRO A 104 -13.60 8.97 -33.64
C PRO A 104 -14.25 7.88 -34.55
N PRO A 105 -13.79 6.61 -34.38
CA PRO A 105 -14.49 5.46 -34.97
C PRO A 105 -15.94 5.37 -34.46
N GLY A 106 -16.89 5.16 -35.36
CA GLY A 106 -18.32 5.12 -35.06
C GLY A 106 -18.86 3.72 -34.69
N LEU A 107 -18.08 2.90 -34.01
CA LEU A 107 -18.48 1.54 -33.62
C LEU A 107 -19.18 1.51 -32.27
N ASP A 108 -20.00 0.48 -32.06
CA ASP A 108 -20.65 0.15 -30.79
C ASP A 108 -20.09 -1.20 -30.29
N PRO A 109 -19.12 -1.19 -29.31
CA PRO A 109 -18.45 -2.39 -28.89
C PRO A 109 -19.41 -3.38 -28.19
N LEU A 110 -19.45 -4.62 -28.72
CA LEU A 110 -20.25 -5.70 -28.16
C LEU A 110 -19.62 -6.21 -26.83
N PRO A 111 -20.43 -6.50 -25.80
CA PRO A 111 -19.93 -6.99 -24.50
C PRO A 111 -19.14 -8.30 -24.61
N VAL A 112 -18.07 -8.40 -23.86
CA VAL A 112 -17.24 -9.61 -23.73
C VAL A 112 -17.04 -9.91 -22.24
N PRO A 113 -17.28 -11.15 -21.77
CA PRO A 113 -17.02 -11.52 -20.38
C PRO A 113 -15.55 -11.25 -19.99
N PRO A 114 -15.30 -10.49 -18.91
CA PRO A 114 -13.94 -10.21 -18.48
C PRO A 114 -13.30 -11.38 -17.73
N GLU A 115 -11.97 -11.37 -17.62
CA GLU A 115 -11.24 -12.29 -16.76
C GLU A 115 -11.69 -12.15 -15.29
N GLN A 116 -11.69 -13.26 -14.55
CA GLN A 116 -12.15 -13.27 -13.16
C GLN A 116 -11.07 -12.84 -12.17
N SER A 117 -9.79 -13.12 -12.48
CA SER A 117 -8.63 -12.78 -11.65
C SER A 117 -7.53 -12.11 -12.47
N ALA A 118 -6.79 -11.22 -11.83
CA ALA A 118 -5.63 -10.59 -12.44
C ALA A 118 -4.46 -11.58 -12.57
N ALA A 119 -3.69 -11.46 -13.66
CA ALA A 119 -2.49 -12.25 -13.86
C ALA A 119 -1.41 -11.85 -12.82
N PRO A 120 -0.75 -12.81 -12.14
CA PRO A 120 0.18 -12.51 -11.04
C PRO A 120 1.62 -12.27 -11.52
N HIS A 121 1.83 -11.59 -12.64
CA HIS A 121 3.17 -11.37 -13.19
C HIS A 121 4.05 -10.51 -12.27
N THR A 122 5.32 -10.90 -12.21
CA THR A 122 6.43 -10.07 -11.73
C THR A 122 7.16 -9.45 -12.92
N ILE A 123 8.08 -8.51 -12.68
CA ILE A 123 8.87 -7.91 -13.77
C ILE A 123 9.72 -8.94 -14.52
N ALA A 124 10.13 -10.02 -13.87
CA ALA A 124 10.91 -11.10 -14.48
C ALA A 124 10.10 -11.94 -15.49
N ASP A 125 8.77 -11.99 -15.32
CA ASP A 125 7.86 -12.72 -16.19
C ASP A 125 7.51 -11.94 -17.48
N LEU A 126 8.03 -10.74 -17.63
CA LEU A 126 7.67 -9.78 -18.68
C LEU A 126 8.87 -9.38 -19.56
N PRO A 127 9.61 -10.32 -20.16
CA PRO A 127 10.66 -9.95 -21.10
C PRO A 127 10.05 -9.30 -22.36
N PRO A 128 10.82 -8.44 -23.07
CA PRO A 128 10.39 -7.93 -24.38
C PRO A 128 9.95 -9.04 -25.32
N GLY A 129 8.82 -8.84 -25.99
CA GLY A 129 8.20 -9.83 -26.86
C GLY A 129 7.09 -10.65 -26.20
N THR A 130 6.93 -10.63 -24.86
CA THR A 130 5.75 -11.22 -24.21
C THR A 130 4.48 -10.64 -24.79
N THR A 131 3.56 -11.50 -25.26
CA THR A 131 2.36 -11.09 -25.98
C THR A 131 1.12 -11.69 -25.35
N VAL A 132 0.05 -10.89 -25.28
CA VAL A 132 -1.30 -11.33 -24.93
C VAL A 132 -2.28 -10.85 -25.99
N SER A 133 -3.29 -11.65 -26.26
CA SER A 133 -4.37 -11.31 -27.19
C SER A 133 -5.71 -11.77 -26.64
N GLY A 134 -6.80 -11.23 -27.18
CA GLY A 134 -8.13 -11.59 -26.77
C GLY A 134 -9.19 -10.71 -27.40
N ALA A 135 -10.43 -10.89 -26.94
CA ALA A 135 -11.53 -9.98 -27.26
C ALA A 135 -11.82 -9.11 -26.03
N TYR A 136 -12.32 -7.90 -26.28
CA TYR A 136 -12.71 -6.97 -25.22
C TYR A 136 -13.98 -6.21 -25.61
N GLY A 137 -14.84 -5.99 -24.63
CA GLY A 137 -16.03 -5.15 -24.78
C GLY A 137 -16.68 -4.96 -23.41
N PRO A 138 -16.85 -3.71 -22.96
CA PRO A 138 -17.43 -3.42 -21.64
C PRO A 138 -18.91 -3.78 -21.63
N ASP A 139 -19.36 -4.48 -20.56
CA ASP A 139 -20.78 -4.77 -20.34
C ASP A 139 -21.43 -3.67 -19.49
N GLY A 140 -22.54 -3.09 -20.01
CA GLY A 140 -23.28 -2.03 -19.32
C GLY A 140 -22.56 -0.67 -19.36
N ILE A 141 -21.87 -0.35 -20.44
CA ILE A 141 -21.17 0.94 -20.66
C ILE A 141 -22.09 2.15 -20.49
N ASP A 142 -23.41 2.01 -20.73
CA ASP A 142 -24.40 3.07 -20.58
C ASP A 142 -24.44 3.64 -19.17
N ALA A 143 -24.26 2.82 -18.15
CA ALA A 143 -24.22 3.30 -16.77
C ALA A 143 -22.98 4.17 -16.46
N LEU A 144 -21.84 3.96 -17.16
CA LEU A 144 -20.72 4.91 -17.11
C LEU A 144 -21.02 6.19 -17.89
N CYS A 145 -21.72 6.09 -19.02
CA CYS A 145 -22.15 7.26 -19.80
C CYS A 145 -23.13 8.14 -19.01
N GLU A 146 -24.03 7.54 -18.24
CA GLU A 146 -24.93 8.26 -17.33
C GLU A 146 -24.18 8.91 -16.16
N ARG A 147 -23.17 8.23 -15.63
CA ARG A 147 -22.36 8.74 -14.48
C ARG A 147 -21.38 9.84 -14.91
N PHE A 148 -20.84 9.76 -16.12
CA PHE A 148 -19.86 10.70 -16.68
C PHE A 148 -20.33 11.18 -18.07
N PRO A 149 -21.41 11.98 -18.12
CA PRO A 149 -22.08 12.31 -19.39
C PRO A 149 -21.26 13.22 -20.30
N ALA A 150 -20.50 14.16 -19.76
CA ALA A 150 -19.69 15.09 -20.55
C ALA A 150 -18.48 14.38 -21.17
N ALA A 151 -17.76 13.57 -20.39
CA ALA A 151 -16.65 12.75 -20.89
C ALA A 151 -17.13 11.74 -21.94
N SER A 152 -18.29 11.13 -21.75
CA SER A 152 -18.84 10.15 -22.66
C SER A 152 -19.27 10.77 -24.00
N ARG A 153 -19.84 11.97 -24.00
CA ARG A 153 -20.14 12.74 -25.22
C ARG A 153 -18.87 13.13 -25.96
N LEU A 154 -17.84 13.57 -25.21
CA LEU A 154 -16.55 13.95 -25.77
C LEU A 154 -15.85 12.77 -26.44
N LEU A 155 -15.80 11.63 -25.76
CA LEU A 155 -15.08 10.45 -26.24
C LEU A 155 -15.85 9.70 -27.34
N GLY A 156 -17.16 9.52 -27.16
CA GLY A 156 -17.93 8.53 -27.91
C GLY A 156 -17.66 7.10 -27.42
N ARG A 157 -18.44 6.13 -27.93
CA ARG A 157 -18.44 4.75 -27.40
C ARG A 157 -17.12 3.99 -27.65
N THR A 158 -16.57 4.09 -28.86
CA THR A 158 -15.35 3.35 -29.19
C THR A 158 -14.11 3.84 -28.44
N PRO A 159 -13.78 5.14 -28.43
CA PRO A 159 -12.68 5.66 -27.63
C PRO A 159 -12.86 5.39 -26.13
N LEU A 160 -14.08 5.52 -25.60
CA LEU A 160 -14.38 5.17 -24.22
C LEU A 160 -14.06 3.69 -23.94
N ALA A 161 -14.54 2.76 -24.77
CA ALA A 161 -14.25 1.33 -24.62
C ALA A 161 -12.74 1.03 -24.72
N CYS A 162 -12.02 1.67 -25.63
CA CYS A 162 -10.56 1.52 -25.75
C CYS A 162 -9.82 2.05 -24.50
N LEU A 163 -10.30 3.15 -23.91
CA LEU A 163 -9.74 3.70 -22.66
C LEU A 163 -9.98 2.74 -21.47
N LEU A 164 -11.19 2.16 -21.39
CA LEU A 164 -11.51 1.12 -20.38
C LEU A 164 -10.64 -0.13 -20.60
N TRP A 165 -10.43 -0.53 -21.87
CA TRP A 165 -9.55 -1.64 -22.21
C TRP A 165 -8.11 -1.43 -21.74
N ALA A 166 -7.57 -0.21 -21.84
CA ALA A 166 -6.20 0.06 -21.38
C ALA A 166 -6.07 -0.17 -19.85
N GLY A 167 -7.08 0.23 -19.07
CA GLY A 167 -7.15 -0.11 -17.64
C GLY A 167 -7.24 -1.61 -17.39
N TYR A 168 -8.16 -2.29 -18.10
CA TYR A 168 -8.32 -3.74 -18.02
C TYR A 168 -7.03 -4.49 -18.42
N LEU A 169 -6.39 -4.12 -19.53
CA LEU A 169 -5.14 -4.73 -19.94
C LEU A 169 -4.09 -4.61 -18.84
N GLY A 170 -3.85 -3.38 -18.36
CA GLY A 170 -2.89 -3.12 -17.30
C GLY A 170 -3.20 -3.89 -16.03
N GLY A 171 -4.41 -3.76 -15.52
CA GLY A 171 -4.81 -4.30 -14.22
C GLY A 171 -5.05 -5.80 -14.18
N MET A 172 -5.42 -6.42 -15.31
CA MET A 172 -5.84 -7.82 -15.34
C MET A 172 -4.91 -8.75 -16.13
N ARG A 173 -4.24 -8.24 -17.17
CA ARG A 173 -3.55 -9.10 -18.13
C ARG A 173 -2.05 -8.84 -18.18
N LEU A 174 -1.63 -7.61 -18.45
CA LEU A 174 -0.25 -7.25 -18.72
C LEU A 174 0.04 -5.83 -18.25
N PRO A 175 0.72 -5.63 -17.10
CA PRO A 175 1.37 -6.59 -16.20
C PRO A 175 0.44 -7.38 -15.26
N GLY A 176 -0.84 -7.00 -15.09
CA GLY A 176 -1.79 -7.70 -14.22
C GLY A 176 -1.78 -7.19 -12.77
N GLU A 177 -1.87 -8.10 -11.77
CA GLU A 177 -2.12 -7.78 -10.36
C GLU A 177 -1.16 -6.72 -9.78
N ASN A 178 0.09 -6.75 -10.19
CA ASN A 178 1.12 -5.85 -9.68
C ASN A 178 1.23 -4.52 -10.46
N CYS A 179 0.30 -4.25 -11.37
CA CYS A 179 0.31 -3.04 -12.21
C CYS A 179 0.11 -1.76 -11.39
N LEU A 180 0.91 -0.75 -11.73
CA LEU A 180 0.61 0.66 -11.52
C LEU A 180 0.78 1.36 -12.87
N LEU A 181 -0.32 1.87 -13.42
CA LEU A 181 -0.26 2.63 -14.66
C LEU A 181 0.54 3.92 -14.44
N GLY A 182 1.53 4.17 -15.27
CA GLY A 182 2.28 5.41 -15.35
C GLY A 182 1.79 6.30 -16.49
N ARG A 183 1.51 5.71 -17.66
CA ARG A 183 1.00 6.40 -18.84
C ARG A 183 0.12 5.49 -19.65
N VAL A 184 -0.91 6.08 -20.27
CA VAL A 184 -1.73 5.48 -21.32
C VAL A 184 -1.82 6.48 -22.46
N ALA A 185 -1.42 6.10 -23.68
CA ALA A 185 -1.61 6.87 -24.89
C ALA A 185 -2.38 6.02 -25.90
N LEU A 186 -3.51 6.55 -26.37
CA LEU A 186 -4.39 5.91 -27.35
C LEU A 186 -4.51 6.81 -28.57
N ARG A 187 -4.35 6.23 -29.75
CA ARG A 187 -4.61 6.87 -31.04
C ARG A 187 -5.72 6.11 -31.76
N PHE A 188 -6.79 6.80 -32.08
CA PHE A 188 -7.95 6.22 -32.76
C PHE A 188 -7.82 6.42 -34.28
N LEU A 189 -8.07 5.37 -35.02
CA LEU A 189 -7.93 5.35 -36.48
C LEU A 189 -9.30 5.40 -37.14
N PRO A 190 -9.43 6.08 -38.30
CA PRO A 190 -10.64 6.02 -39.08
C PRO A 190 -10.93 4.58 -39.53
N VAL A 191 -12.18 4.15 -39.43
CA VAL A 191 -12.65 2.85 -39.90
C VAL A 191 -13.82 3.02 -40.81
N THR A 192 -13.99 2.08 -41.72
CA THR A 192 -15.12 2.08 -42.66
C THR A 192 -16.38 1.48 -42.05
N ALA A 193 -16.21 0.60 -41.07
CA ALA A 193 -17.30 -0.05 -40.35
C ALA A 193 -18.02 0.92 -39.41
N SER A 194 -19.31 0.67 -39.16
CA SER A 194 -20.15 1.40 -38.20
C SER A 194 -21.16 0.46 -37.56
N GLY A 195 -21.64 0.82 -36.33
CA GLY A 195 -22.60 0.03 -35.57
C GLY A 195 -21.95 -1.05 -34.69
N PRO A 196 -22.72 -2.09 -34.31
CA PRO A 196 -22.23 -3.11 -33.36
C PRO A 196 -21.01 -3.86 -33.90
N ALA A 197 -19.93 -3.93 -33.13
CA ALA A 197 -18.69 -4.59 -33.52
C ALA A 197 -18.03 -5.32 -32.36
N ARG A 198 -17.44 -6.49 -32.63
CA ARG A 198 -16.62 -7.22 -31.69
C ARG A 198 -15.18 -6.69 -31.76
N LEU A 199 -14.70 -6.13 -30.67
CA LEU A 199 -13.31 -5.70 -30.58
C LEU A 199 -12.41 -6.88 -30.18
N SER A 200 -11.31 -7.01 -30.91
CA SER A 200 -10.20 -7.91 -30.56
C SER A 200 -8.94 -7.08 -30.31
N TYR A 201 -8.02 -7.61 -29.51
CA TYR A 201 -6.77 -6.90 -29.23
C TYR A 201 -5.57 -7.82 -29.26
N THR A 202 -4.41 -7.24 -29.55
CA THR A 202 -3.10 -7.84 -29.31
C THR A 202 -2.24 -6.80 -28.61
N ALA A 203 -1.60 -7.20 -27.50
CA ALA A 203 -0.68 -6.35 -26.76
C ALA A 203 0.64 -7.07 -26.53
N ARG A 204 1.74 -6.34 -26.61
CA ARG A 204 3.10 -6.89 -26.53
C ARG A 204 3.98 -6.00 -25.68
N VAL A 205 4.80 -6.61 -24.81
CA VAL A 205 5.88 -5.95 -24.10
C VAL A 205 6.95 -5.49 -25.09
N LEU A 206 7.20 -4.20 -25.17
CA LEU A 206 8.21 -3.57 -26.03
C LEU A 206 9.55 -3.45 -25.32
N HIS A 207 9.51 -3.01 -24.04
CA HIS A 207 10.68 -2.76 -23.24
C HIS A 207 10.43 -3.07 -21.75
N THR A 208 11.48 -3.50 -21.04
CA THR A 208 11.44 -3.76 -19.60
C THR A 208 12.71 -3.23 -18.94
N ASP A 209 12.56 -2.40 -17.90
CA ASP A 209 13.66 -1.97 -17.03
C ASP A 209 13.47 -2.58 -15.63
N HIS A 210 14.29 -3.61 -15.33
CA HIS A 210 14.22 -4.36 -14.07
C HIS A 210 14.60 -3.51 -12.83
N ARG A 211 15.41 -2.47 -12.99
CA ARG A 211 15.88 -1.61 -11.88
C ARG A 211 14.72 -0.83 -11.28
N PHE A 212 13.85 -0.30 -12.12
CA PHE A 212 12.71 0.50 -11.71
C PHE A 212 11.39 -0.27 -11.76
N GLY A 213 11.41 -1.52 -12.25
CA GLY A 213 10.19 -2.29 -12.47
C GLY A 213 9.30 -1.72 -13.58
N LEU A 214 9.89 -0.98 -14.53
CA LEU A 214 9.16 -0.34 -15.62
C LEU A 214 8.93 -1.31 -16.78
N VAL A 215 7.73 -1.28 -17.34
CA VAL A 215 7.36 -2.01 -18.56
C VAL A 215 6.65 -1.08 -19.53
N SER A 216 7.07 -1.14 -20.79
CA SER A 216 6.44 -0.46 -21.93
C SER A 216 5.70 -1.48 -22.77
N ILE A 217 4.44 -1.24 -23.09
CA ILE A 217 3.54 -2.17 -23.78
C ILE A 217 2.95 -1.45 -24.99
N GLY A 218 3.11 -2.02 -26.17
CA GLY A 218 2.38 -1.63 -27.37
C GLY A 218 1.14 -2.50 -27.54
N GLY A 219 0.05 -1.91 -27.99
CA GLY A 219 -1.19 -2.62 -28.23
C GLY A 219 -1.94 -2.14 -29.47
N GLU A 220 -2.67 -3.05 -30.09
CA GLU A 220 -3.60 -2.78 -31.18
C GLU A 220 -4.97 -3.33 -30.86
N ILE A 221 -6.01 -2.56 -31.16
CA ILE A 221 -7.40 -2.98 -31.05
C ILE A 221 -7.95 -3.01 -32.46
N THR A 222 -8.60 -4.11 -32.85
CA THR A 222 -9.17 -4.35 -34.16
C THR A 222 -10.67 -4.63 -34.08
N ALA A 223 -11.41 -4.26 -35.12
CA ALA A 223 -12.79 -4.67 -35.35
C ALA A 223 -12.89 -5.19 -36.80
N ASP A 224 -13.38 -6.41 -36.97
CA ASP A 224 -13.54 -7.06 -38.30
C ASP A 224 -12.25 -7.01 -39.16
N GLY A 225 -11.09 -7.05 -38.51
CA GLY A 225 -9.78 -7.03 -39.17
C GLY A 225 -9.20 -5.64 -39.44
N GLU A 226 -9.95 -4.56 -39.26
CA GLU A 226 -9.44 -3.18 -39.29
C GLU A 226 -8.90 -2.74 -37.94
N VAL A 227 -7.76 -2.04 -37.92
CA VAL A 227 -7.21 -1.44 -36.68
C VAL A 227 -8.00 -0.18 -36.34
N VAL A 228 -8.67 -0.19 -35.19
CA VAL A 228 -9.50 0.92 -34.70
C VAL A 228 -8.75 1.80 -33.71
N ALA A 229 -7.78 1.24 -33.00
CA ALA A 229 -6.93 2.00 -32.09
C ALA A 229 -5.55 1.36 -31.92
N GLU A 230 -4.56 2.21 -31.74
CA GLU A 230 -3.21 1.85 -31.27
C GLU A 230 -2.99 2.40 -29.88
N ALA A 231 -2.24 1.66 -29.06
CA ALA A 231 -1.97 1.98 -27.68
C ALA A 231 -0.48 1.89 -27.34
N GLU A 232 -0.02 2.85 -26.56
CA GLU A 232 1.24 2.75 -25.79
C GLU A 232 0.92 2.89 -24.31
N ILE A 233 1.35 1.92 -23.52
CA ILE A 233 1.10 1.89 -22.07
C ILE A 233 2.43 1.74 -21.34
N GLU A 234 2.70 2.63 -20.41
CA GLU A 234 3.80 2.51 -19.48
C GLU A 234 3.26 2.17 -18.10
N ALA A 235 3.85 1.17 -17.47
CA ALA A 235 3.45 0.73 -16.14
C ALA A 235 4.65 0.39 -15.27
N VAL A 236 4.48 0.57 -13.95
CA VAL A 236 5.39 0.03 -12.95
C VAL A 236 4.83 -1.29 -12.43
N VAL A 237 5.64 -2.34 -12.48
CA VAL A 237 5.32 -3.64 -11.88
C VAL A 237 5.80 -3.63 -10.44
N ARG A 238 4.87 -3.59 -9.50
CA ARG A 238 5.20 -3.64 -8.08
C ARG A 238 5.82 -5.00 -7.73
N THR A 239 6.88 -4.98 -6.96
CA THR A 239 7.39 -6.20 -6.33
C THR A 239 6.76 -6.30 -4.94
N PRO A 240 6.15 -7.43 -4.55
CA PRO A 240 5.68 -7.63 -3.19
C PRO A 240 6.81 -7.43 -2.17
N ALA A 241 6.49 -6.82 -1.04
CA ALA A 241 7.47 -6.68 0.04
C ALA A 241 7.82 -8.08 0.59
N PRO A 242 9.08 -8.34 0.93
CA PRO A 242 9.46 -9.60 1.53
C PRO A 242 8.75 -9.80 2.86
N LEU A 243 8.29 -11.03 3.11
CA LEU A 243 7.75 -11.41 4.40
C LEU A 243 8.89 -11.80 5.33
N ALA A 244 8.81 -11.42 6.60
CA ALA A 244 9.72 -11.93 7.61
C ALA A 244 9.53 -13.44 7.78
N THR A 245 10.61 -14.19 7.83
CA THR A 245 10.58 -15.66 8.02
C THR A 245 11.41 -16.11 9.22
N SER A 246 11.01 -17.23 9.82
CA SER A 246 11.76 -17.86 10.89
C SER A 246 13.15 -18.33 10.44
N ALA A 247 13.27 -18.79 9.19
CA ALA A 247 14.53 -19.21 8.59
C ALA A 247 15.53 -18.05 8.44
N ALA A 248 15.09 -16.91 7.86
CA ALA A 248 15.93 -15.70 7.74
C ALA A 248 16.30 -15.13 9.12
N LEU A 249 15.34 -15.12 10.05
CA LEU A 249 15.58 -14.70 11.42
C LEU A 249 16.62 -15.59 12.12
N GLY A 250 16.58 -16.91 11.91
CA GLY A 250 17.50 -17.89 12.48
C GLY A 250 18.97 -17.62 12.18
N THR A 251 19.28 -16.97 11.05
CA THR A 251 20.66 -16.55 10.73
C THR A 251 21.17 -15.43 11.65
N HIS A 252 20.28 -14.72 12.33
CA HIS A 252 20.59 -13.61 13.21
C HIS A 252 20.31 -13.88 14.69
N LEU A 253 19.38 -14.79 15.00
CA LEU A 253 18.96 -15.12 16.36
C LEU A 253 18.62 -16.61 16.44
N ASN A 254 19.50 -17.41 17.00
CA ASN A 254 19.27 -18.84 17.20
C ASN A 254 18.06 -19.07 18.10
N PRO A 255 17.15 -19.99 17.76
CA PRO A 255 16.04 -20.38 18.63
C PRO A 255 16.52 -20.85 20.01
N SER A 256 15.76 -20.51 21.04
CA SER A 256 16.06 -20.91 22.42
C SER A 256 14.79 -20.91 23.28
N THR A 257 14.91 -21.34 24.53
CA THR A 257 13.81 -21.33 25.50
C THR A 257 14.02 -20.29 26.62
N ARG A 258 14.85 -19.27 26.39
CA ARG A 258 15.19 -18.26 27.40
C ARG A 258 14.00 -17.43 27.88
N LEU A 259 12.97 -17.27 27.04
CA LEU A 259 11.73 -16.57 27.34
C LEU A 259 10.56 -17.52 27.62
N ARG A 260 10.83 -18.82 27.91
CA ARG A 260 9.78 -19.75 28.29
C ARG A 260 9.06 -19.29 29.56
N GLY A 261 7.72 -19.29 29.53
CA GLY A 261 6.89 -18.80 30.62
C GLY A 261 6.76 -17.28 30.69
N THR A 262 7.21 -16.56 29.66
CA THR A 262 6.96 -15.13 29.48
C THR A 262 5.92 -14.89 28.42
N SER A 263 5.26 -13.73 28.46
CA SER A 263 4.28 -13.31 27.48
C SER A 263 4.60 -11.94 26.90
N ALA A 264 4.23 -11.74 25.63
CA ALA A 264 4.40 -10.50 24.90
C ALA A 264 3.14 -10.10 24.15
N VAL A 265 2.87 -8.81 24.07
CA VAL A 265 1.90 -8.22 23.13
C VAL A 265 2.66 -7.43 22.07
N VAL A 266 2.43 -7.73 20.80
CA VAL A 266 3.02 -7.00 19.67
C VAL A 266 1.94 -6.29 18.87
N VAL A 267 1.81 -4.99 19.06
CA VAL A 267 0.90 -4.12 18.32
C VAL A 267 1.43 -3.96 16.88
N GLY A 268 0.64 -4.39 15.89
CA GLY A 268 1.08 -4.41 14.49
C GLY A 268 2.03 -5.57 14.18
N GLY A 269 1.87 -6.70 14.86
CA GLY A 269 2.77 -7.87 14.81
C GLY A 269 2.59 -8.77 13.58
N SER A 270 1.71 -8.45 12.62
CA SER A 270 1.39 -9.36 11.49
C SER A 270 2.21 -9.15 10.23
N ARG A 271 3.03 -8.10 10.14
CA ARG A 271 3.82 -7.76 8.95
C ARG A 271 5.05 -6.88 9.28
N GLY A 272 5.96 -6.78 8.32
CA GLY A 272 7.16 -5.96 8.43
C GLY A 272 7.96 -6.23 9.70
N LEU A 273 8.46 -5.17 10.34
CA LEU A 273 9.26 -5.30 11.57
C LEU A 273 8.46 -5.94 12.72
N GLY A 274 7.15 -5.66 12.82
CA GLY A 274 6.31 -6.26 13.87
C GLY A 274 6.22 -7.78 13.74
N ALA A 275 6.08 -8.32 12.53
CA ALA A 275 6.10 -9.77 12.28
C ALA A 275 7.46 -10.38 12.63
N ALA A 276 8.55 -9.74 12.23
CA ALA A 276 9.90 -10.18 12.59
C ALA A 276 10.12 -10.19 14.11
N LEU A 277 9.60 -9.18 14.84
CA LEU A 277 9.64 -9.13 16.31
C LEU A 277 8.78 -10.21 16.93
N SER A 278 7.60 -10.50 16.37
CA SER A 278 6.73 -11.60 16.85
C SER A 278 7.42 -12.95 16.71
N LEU A 279 8.01 -13.24 15.53
CA LEU A 279 8.80 -14.44 15.31
C LEU A 279 10.04 -14.50 16.22
N ALA A 280 10.73 -13.36 16.39
CA ALA A 280 11.93 -13.30 17.23
C ALA A 280 11.63 -13.62 18.70
N LEU A 281 10.54 -13.08 19.26
CA LEU A 281 10.12 -13.38 20.62
C LEU A 281 9.68 -14.85 20.76
N ALA A 282 8.87 -15.36 19.80
CA ALA A 282 8.45 -16.75 19.80
C ALA A 282 9.63 -17.71 19.62
N SER A 283 10.65 -17.36 18.83
CA SER A 283 11.89 -18.16 18.67
C SER A 283 12.67 -18.31 19.99
N GLN A 284 12.45 -17.43 20.95
CA GLN A 284 13.07 -17.51 22.28
C GLN A 284 12.15 -18.19 23.32
N GLY A 285 10.98 -18.70 22.91
CA GLY A 285 10.05 -19.43 23.78
C GLY A 285 8.95 -18.59 24.40
N CYS A 286 8.75 -17.35 23.95
CA CYS A 286 7.71 -16.43 24.45
C CYS A 286 6.33 -16.78 23.87
N GLU A 287 5.26 -16.62 24.68
CA GLU A 287 3.87 -16.60 24.21
C GLU A 287 3.54 -15.21 23.68
N VAL A 288 3.31 -15.07 22.35
CA VAL A 288 3.21 -13.78 21.69
C VAL A 288 1.79 -13.51 21.22
N TYR A 289 1.13 -12.51 21.77
CA TYR A 289 -0.18 -12.00 21.32
C TYR A 289 0.03 -11.00 20.17
N VAL A 290 -0.27 -11.43 18.96
CA VAL A 290 -0.03 -10.69 17.71
C VAL A 290 -1.24 -9.83 17.39
N GLY A 291 -1.16 -8.51 17.65
CA GLY A 291 -2.20 -7.54 17.31
C GLY A 291 -2.18 -7.18 15.83
N HIS A 292 -3.36 -7.24 15.18
CA HIS A 292 -3.49 -6.93 13.74
C HIS A 292 -4.93 -6.55 13.36
N ARG A 293 -5.09 -5.68 12.34
CA ARG A 293 -6.42 -5.24 11.86
C ARG A 293 -7.04 -6.15 10.78
N GLY A 294 -6.25 -6.97 10.12
CA GLY A 294 -6.69 -7.88 9.05
C GLY A 294 -6.67 -9.34 9.51
N ALA A 295 -6.32 -10.24 8.61
CA ALA A 295 -5.98 -11.63 8.94
C ALA A 295 -4.49 -11.75 9.31
N LEU A 296 -4.17 -12.67 10.21
CA LEU A 296 -2.80 -13.12 10.40
C LEU A 296 -2.40 -13.92 9.15
N PRO A 297 -1.32 -13.55 8.43
CA PRO A 297 -0.89 -14.29 7.25
C PRO A 297 -0.64 -15.78 7.56
N ASP A 298 -1.09 -16.67 6.68
CA ASP A 298 -0.90 -18.12 6.87
C ASP A 298 0.59 -18.49 6.88
N SER A 299 1.42 -17.80 6.09
CA SER A 299 2.88 -17.96 6.12
C SER A 299 3.48 -17.62 7.48
N LEU A 300 3.02 -16.51 8.13
CA LEU A 300 3.50 -16.15 9.47
C LEU A 300 3.04 -17.15 10.52
N ARG A 301 1.83 -17.70 10.38
CA ARG A 301 1.33 -18.77 11.26
C ARG A 301 2.17 -20.01 11.13
N ALA A 302 2.39 -20.50 9.89
CA ALA A 302 3.20 -21.68 9.61
C ALA A 302 4.65 -21.53 10.10
N ASP A 303 5.25 -20.35 9.92
CA ASP A 303 6.58 -20.04 10.46
C ASP A 303 6.60 -20.05 12.00
N GLY A 304 5.51 -19.65 12.63
CA GLY A 304 5.36 -19.65 14.09
C GLY A 304 5.17 -21.04 14.71
N ASP A 305 4.51 -21.96 14.00
CA ASP A 305 4.17 -23.30 14.51
C ASP A 305 5.39 -24.18 14.83
N GLY A 306 6.55 -23.91 14.20
CA GLY A 306 7.82 -24.63 14.44
C GLY A 306 8.71 -24.01 15.53
N LEU A 307 8.29 -22.94 16.19
CA LEU A 307 9.11 -22.20 17.15
C LEU A 307 8.92 -22.71 18.60
N PRO A 308 9.90 -22.48 19.52
CA PRO A 308 9.79 -22.85 20.94
C PRO A 308 8.64 -22.17 21.69
N GLY A 309 8.23 -20.96 21.29
CA GLY A 309 7.05 -20.23 21.77
C GLY A 309 5.89 -20.31 20.79
N ARG A 310 4.83 -19.50 21.01
CA ARG A 310 3.62 -19.54 20.18
C ARG A 310 3.17 -18.14 19.77
N LEU A 311 2.49 -18.06 18.61
CA LEU A 311 1.83 -16.87 18.11
C LEU A 311 0.31 -17.00 18.32
N HIS A 312 -0.27 -16.04 19.07
CA HIS A 312 -1.71 -15.94 19.31
C HIS A 312 -2.28 -14.78 18.54
N SER A 313 -3.16 -15.04 17.59
CA SER A 313 -3.82 -14.00 16.78
C SER A 313 -4.79 -13.16 17.65
N VAL A 314 -4.64 -11.83 17.62
CA VAL A 314 -5.55 -10.88 18.26
C VAL A 314 -6.00 -9.85 17.24
N PRO A 315 -7.13 -10.10 16.52
CA PRO A 315 -7.65 -9.16 15.55
C PRO A 315 -8.24 -7.92 16.23
N GLY A 316 -8.21 -6.79 15.55
CA GLY A 316 -8.82 -5.54 15.98
C GLY A 316 -7.93 -4.32 15.77
N ASP A 317 -8.46 -3.14 15.99
CA ASP A 317 -7.72 -1.89 15.91
C ASP A 317 -7.14 -1.53 17.29
N ALA A 318 -5.83 -1.57 17.41
CA ALA A 318 -5.14 -1.25 18.67
C ALA A 318 -5.27 0.23 19.08
N ALA A 319 -5.75 1.12 18.19
CA ALA A 319 -6.13 2.48 18.55
C ALA A 319 -7.48 2.55 19.29
N ASP A 320 -8.27 1.48 19.26
CA ASP A 320 -9.51 1.34 20.03
C ASP A 320 -9.20 0.78 21.42
N PRO A 321 -9.62 1.47 22.52
CA PRO A 321 -9.45 0.96 23.88
C PRO A 321 -10.06 -0.42 24.11
N GLY A 322 -11.15 -0.78 23.41
CA GLY A 322 -11.81 -2.09 23.49
C GLY A 322 -10.87 -3.24 23.11
N TRP A 323 -9.97 -3.02 22.14
CA TRP A 323 -8.97 -4.00 21.76
C TRP A 323 -8.02 -4.35 22.91
N SER A 324 -7.55 -3.34 23.66
CA SER A 324 -6.69 -3.55 24.83
C SER A 324 -7.42 -4.33 25.94
N GLY A 325 -8.72 -4.14 26.09
CA GLY A 325 -9.58 -4.95 27.00
C GLY A 325 -9.64 -6.42 26.60
N GLU A 326 -9.76 -6.73 25.30
CA GLU A 326 -9.72 -8.11 24.81
C GLU A 326 -8.34 -8.75 25.03
N VAL A 327 -7.25 -8.03 24.75
CA VAL A 327 -5.89 -8.50 25.01
C VAL A 327 -5.71 -8.79 26.50
N ARG A 328 -6.13 -7.86 27.38
CA ARG A 328 -6.07 -8.02 28.83
C ARG A 328 -6.77 -9.30 29.27
N ALA A 329 -8.01 -9.51 28.85
CA ALA A 329 -8.75 -10.71 29.22
C ALA A 329 -8.08 -12.01 28.78
N ARG A 330 -7.34 -12.02 27.65
CA ARG A 330 -6.56 -13.17 27.20
C ARG A 330 -5.31 -13.41 28.06
N VAL A 331 -4.58 -12.33 28.38
CA VAL A 331 -3.39 -12.38 29.25
C VAL A 331 -3.79 -12.84 30.65
N GLU A 332 -4.87 -12.31 31.24
CA GLU A 332 -5.37 -12.69 32.55
C GLU A 332 -5.75 -14.16 32.62
N ARG A 333 -6.44 -14.70 31.60
CA ARG A 333 -6.77 -16.14 31.53
C ARG A 333 -5.53 -17.03 31.41
N ALA A 334 -4.42 -16.49 30.88
CA ALA A 334 -3.18 -17.22 30.71
C ALA A 334 -2.22 -17.07 31.90
N GLY A 335 -2.64 -16.44 33.01
CA GLY A 335 -1.84 -16.28 34.21
C GLY A 335 -1.67 -14.83 34.69
N GLY A 336 -2.33 -13.87 34.04
CA GLY A 336 -2.42 -12.47 34.45
C GLY A 336 -1.14 -11.66 34.35
N ARG A 337 -0.12 -12.15 33.64
CA ARG A 337 1.20 -11.54 33.56
C ARG A 337 1.55 -11.16 32.13
N LEU A 338 2.07 -9.96 31.95
CA LEU A 338 2.68 -9.48 30.71
C LEU A 338 4.13 -9.07 30.97
N ASP A 339 5.08 -9.60 30.19
CA ASP A 339 6.50 -9.28 30.32
C ASP A 339 6.94 -8.24 29.27
N PHE A 340 6.34 -8.26 28.07
CA PHE A 340 6.72 -7.39 26.98
C PHE A 340 5.51 -6.75 26.29
N LEU A 341 5.53 -5.42 26.16
CA LEU A 341 4.66 -4.66 25.27
C LEU A 341 5.50 -4.06 24.14
N VAL A 342 5.17 -4.39 22.89
CA VAL A 342 5.87 -3.89 21.72
C VAL A 342 4.91 -3.10 20.83
N CYS A 343 5.13 -1.80 20.68
CA CYS A 343 4.36 -0.92 19.82
C CYS A 343 5.10 -0.71 18.49
N SER A 344 4.72 -1.47 17.47
CA SER A 344 5.33 -1.45 16.11
C SER A 344 4.38 -0.98 15.01
N ALA A 345 3.10 -0.76 15.32
CA ALA A 345 2.13 -0.30 14.33
C ALA A 345 2.32 1.18 13.98
N ALA A 346 2.02 1.52 12.73
CA ALA A 346 1.90 2.87 12.24
C ALA A 346 0.76 2.98 11.22
N PRO A 347 0.12 4.16 11.06
CA PRO A 347 -0.76 4.43 9.95
C PRO A 347 -0.01 4.35 8.61
N PRO A 348 -0.71 4.20 7.47
CA PRO A 348 -0.09 4.30 6.15
C PRO A 348 0.60 5.64 5.97
N LEU A 349 1.83 5.61 5.48
CA LEU A 349 2.63 6.82 5.24
C LEU A 349 2.41 7.30 3.80
N HIS A 350 1.95 8.53 3.66
CA HIS A 350 1.76 9.20 2.38
C HIS A 350 2.65 10.44 2.32
N THR A 351 2.99 10.89 1.12
CA THR A 351 3.64 12.19 0.92
C THR A 351 2.67 13.31 1.30
N LEU A 352 3.04 14.16 2.25
CA LEU A 352 2.33 15.36 2.63
C LEU A 352 3.30 16.54 2.70
N GLY A 353 2.79 17.74 2.42
CA GLY A 353 3.52 18.99 2.60
C GLY A 353 3.10 19.73 3.87
N LEU A 354 3.90 20.67 4.31
CA LEU A 354 3.47 21.65 5.34
C LEU A 354 2.72 22.80 4.64
N VAL A 355 1.52 22.49 4.14
CA VAL A 355 0.65 23.42 3.38
C VAL A 355 -0.79 23.32 3.92
N PRO A 356 -1.62 24.39 3.79
CA PRO A 356 -2.96 24.40 4.37
C PRO A 356 -3.85 23.22 3.95
N THR A 357 -3.73 22.76 2.70
CA THR A 357 -4.53 21.65 2.15
C THR A 357 -4.19 20.28 2.75
N ASP A 358 -3.05 20.12 3.40
CA ASP A 358 -2.62 18.88 4.00
C ASP A 358 -2.81 18.82 5.54
N LEU A 359 -3.21 19.93 6.19
CA LEU A 359 -3.28 20.00 7.67
C LEU A 359 -4.20 18.94 8.28
N ASP A 360 -5.41 18.78 7.76
CA ASP A 360 -6.37 17.78 8.27
C ASP A 360 -5.81 16.34 8.15
N ARG A 361 -5.07 16.06 7.08
CA ARG A 361 -4.42 14.77 6.84
C ARG A 361 -3.24 14.56 7.79
N MET A 362 -2.50 15.63 8.06
CA MET A 362 -1.42 15.61 9.06
C MET A 362 -1.98 15.32 10.46
N ASP A 363 -3.05 16.00 10.88
CA ASP A 363 -3.71 15.82 12.17
C ASP A 363 -4.27 14.40 12.32
N ALA A 364 -4.90 13.87 11.29
CA ALA A 364 -5.37 12.49 11.27
C ALA A 364 -4.21 11.48 11.43
N PHE A 365 -3.08 11.73 10.77
CA PHE A 365 -1.89 10.88 10.89
C PHE A 365 -1.25 10.96 12.29
N LEU A 366 -1.13 12.17 12.85
CA LEU A 366 -0.62 12.38 14.22
C LEU A 366 -1.50 11.65 15.25
N THR A 367 -2.81 11.89 15.17
CA THR A 367 -3.79 11.25 16.06
C THR A 367 -3.73 9.73 15.93
N GLY A 368 -3.74 9.18 14.72
CA GLY A 368 -3.64 7.74 14.50
C GLY A 368 -2.33 7.15 15.02
N SER A 369 -1.20 7.83 14.81
CA SER A 369 0.12 7.37 15.27
C SER A 369 0.22 7.36 16.80
N THR A 370 -0.22 8.42 17.45
CA THR A 370 -0.18 8.51 18.91
C THR A 370 -1.15 7.53 19.56
N ARG A 371 -2.35 7.32 19.01
CA ARG A 371 -3.35 6.37 19.50
C ARG A 371 -2.87 4.92 19.46
N LEU A 372 -2.14 4.51 18.40
CA LEU A 372 -1.56 3.16 18.28
C LEU A 372 -0.49 2.85 19.35
N VAL A 373 -0.03 3.84 20.10
CA VAL A 373 0.89 3.68 21.24
C VAL A 373 0.17 3.96 22.55
N SER A 374 -0.56 5.07 22.65
CA SER A 374 -1.19 5.51 23.92
C SER A 374 -2.32 4.58 24.36
N ALA A 375 -3.16 4.06 23.45
CA ALA A 375 -4.27 3.19 23.85
C ALA A 375 -3.78 1.82 24.37
N PRO A 376 -2.82 1.10 23.71
CA PRO A 376 -2.23 -0.10 24.28
C PRO A 376 -1.49 0.15 25.60
N MET A 377 -0.75 1.25 25.71
CA MET A 377 -0.06 1.59 26.97
C MET A 377 -1.08 1.83 28.08
N ALA A 378 -2.11 2.64 27.86
CA ALA A 378 -3.13 2.93 28.87
C ALA A 378 -3.89 1.67 29.33
N GLY A 379 -4.08 0.69 28.44
CA GLY A 379 -4.82 -0.53 28.74
C GLY A 379 -3.98 -1.68 29.31
N LEU A 380 -2.63 -1.66 29.16
CA LEU A 380 -1.80 -2.84 29.41
C LEU A 380 -0.55 -2.59 30.30
N LEU A 381 -0.16 -1.32 30.58
CA LEU A 381 1.07 -1.04 31.35
C LEU A 381 1.04 -1.61 32.78
N ASP A 382 -0.12 -1.65 33.39
CA ASP A 382 -0.29 -2.22 34.75
C ASP A 382 -0.16 -3.75 34.80
N LEU A 383 -0.27 -4.44 33.65
CA LEU A 383 -0.01 -5.89 33.53
C LEU A 383 1.49 -6.21 33.40
N LEU A 384 2.33 -5.23 33.09
CA LEU A 384 3.77 -5.43 33.06
C LEU A 384 4.28 -5.59 34.50
N GLU A 385 4.97 -6.70 34.76
CA GLU A 385 5.45 -6.99 36.08
C GLU A 385 6.45 -5.93 36.57
N PRO A 386 6.24 -5.30 37.73
CA PRO A 386 7.16 -4.32 38.28
C PRO A 386 8.58 -4.86 38.39
N GLY A 387 9.55 -4.12 37.84
CA GLY A 387 10.97 -4.50 37.80
C GLY A 387 11.37 -5.50 36.73
N ARG A 388 10.41 -6.13 36.03
CA ARG A 388 10.67 -7.05 34.92
C ARG A 388 9.97 -6.66 33.60
N GLY A 389 8.88 -5.91 33.64
CA GLY A 389 8.13 -5.46 32.51
C GLY A 389 8.97 -4.55 31.58
N ARG A 390 8.82 -4.74 30.28
CA ARG A 390 9.54 -3.95 29.26
C ARG A 390 8.57 -3.48 28.19
N CYS A 391 8.65 -2.20 27.85
CA CYS A 391 7.89 -1.60 26.78
C CYS A 391 8.85 -1.13 25.68
N LEU A 392 8.73 -1.71 24.47
CA LEU A 392 9.48 -1.30 23.29
C LEU A 392 8.58 -0.51 22.36
N VAL A 393 8.97 0.70 22.02
CA VAL A 393 8.26 1.53 21.05
C VAL A 393 9.15 1.82 19.84
N ILE A 394 8.62 1.57 18.66
CA ILE A 394 9.32 1.80 17.40
C ILE A 394 9.13 3.27 16.96
N SER A 395 10.19 4.04 17.09
CA SER A 395 10.36 5.39 16.57
C SER A 395 11.01 5.36 15.17
N SER A 396 11.88 6.30 14.83
CA SER A 396 12.55 6.35 13.51
C SER A 396 13.84 7.18 13.56
N ALA A 397 14.81 6.81 12.73
CA ALA A 397 15.98 7.63 12.42
C ALA A 397 15.61 8.95 11.71
N ALA A 398 14.42 9.03 11.11
CA ALA A 398 13.88 10.26 10.51
C ALA A 398 13.77 11.46 11.48
N LEU A 399 13.87 11.24 12.79
CA LEU A 399 13.96 12.32 13.77
C LEU A 399 15.32 13.03 13.76
N ARG A 400 16.38 12.34 13.32
CA ARG A 400 17.72 12.91 13.17
C ARG A 400 17.91 13.56 11.80
N GLU A 401 17.38 12.91 10.76
CA GLU A 401 17.45 13.35 9.36
C GLU A 401 16.02 13.45 8.79
N PRO A 402 15.32 14.59 9.01
CA PRO A 402 13.92 14.74 8.64
C PRO A 402 13.71 14.69 7.11
N PRO A 403 12.94 13.75 6.57
CA PRO A 403 12.60 13.73 5.14
C PRO A 403 11.72 14.91 4.78
N ARG A 404 11.98 15.52 3.62
CA ARG A 404 11.27 16.72 3.13
C ARG A 404 9.75 16.53 3.05
N ASP A 405 9.31 15.36 2.58
CA ASP A 405 7.92 15.09 2.23
C ASP A 405 7.12 14.39 3.35
N TRP A 406 7.69 14.34 4.57
CA TRP A 406 7.07 13.66 5.70
C TRP A 406 7.05 14.48 7.01
N PRO A 407 6.63 15.77 6.99
CA PRO A 407 6.59 16.59 8.20
C PRO A 407 5.67 16.00 9.28
N HIS A 408 4.53 15.43 8.88
CA HIS A 408 3.58 14.74 9.76
C HIS A 408 4.18 13.50 10.44
N TYR A 409 5.03 12.75 9.73
CA TYR A 409 5.70 11.56 10.27
C TYR A 409 6.70 11.94 11.34
N VAL A 410 7.52 12.96 11.09
CA VAL A 410 8.48 13.50 12.07
C VAL A 410 7.76 14.01 13.31
N ALA A 411 6.70 14.81 13.13
CA ALA A 411 5.88 15.32 14.24
C ALA A 411 5.24 14.19 15.05
N ALA A 412 4.68 13.17 14.38
CA ALA A 412 4.06 12.02 15.04
C ALA A 412 5.09 11.20 15.84
N LYS A 413 6.27 10.93 15.29
CA LYS A 413 7.34 10.19 16.01
C LYS A 413 7.89 10.98 17.18
N SER A 414 8.01 12.31 17.08
CA SER A 414 8.38 13.18 18.20
C SER A 414 7.33 13.14 19.31
N ALA A 415 6.04 13.20 18.97
CA ALA A 415 4.96 13.10 19.95
C ALA A 415 4.94 11.73 20.66
N VAL A 416 5.17 10.64 19.92
CA VAL A 416 5.28 9.28 20.47
C VAL A 416 6.46 9.19 21.43
N GLU A 417 7.65 9.71 21.10
CA GLU A 417 8.79 9.71 22.01
C GLU A 417 8.53 10.53 23.27
N GLY A 418 7.90 11.71 23.13
CA GLY A 418 7.48 12.52 24.28
C GLY A 418 6.57 11.75 25.25
N LEU A 419 5.59 11.01 24.71
CA LEU A 419 4.72 10.14 25.50
C LEU A 419 5.51 9.03 26.24
N VAL A 420 6.48 8.41 25.57
CA VAL A 420 7.31 7.35 26.16
C VAL A 420 8.22 7.92 27.26
N HIS A 421 8.78 9.11 27.09
CA HIS A 421 9.54 9.79 28.14
C HIS A 421 8.68 10.10 29.37
N TRP A 422 7.45 10.58 29.15
CA TRP A 422 6.51 10.78 30.27
C TRP A 422 6.18 9.47 30.97
N ALA A 423 5.88 8.40 30.21
CA ALA A 423 5.53 7.10 30.78
C ALA A 423 6.69 6.48 31.58
N ALA A 424 7.92 6.56 31.09
CA ALA A 424 9.09 6.05 31.78
C ALA A 424 9.27 6.72 33.16
N ARG A 425 9.00 8.03 33.23
CA ARG A 425 9.08 8.78 34.47
C ARG A 425 8.02 8.39 35.52
N HIS A 426 6.80 8.03 35.06
CA HIS A 426 5.65 7.79 35.93
C HIS A 426 5.35 6.30 36.17
N HIS A 427 6.01 5.40 35.40
CA HIS A 427 5.95 3.95 35.60
C HIS A 427 7.34 3.36 35.84
N PRO A 428 7.96 3.67 37.01
CA PRO A 428 9.35 3.30 37.27
C PRO A 428 9.57 1.78 37.42
N GLY A 429 8.51 0.98 37.47
CA GLY A 429 8.59 -0.49 37.46
C GLY A 429 8.74 -1.08 36.05
N VAL A 430 8.60 -0.28 34.97
CA VAL A 430 8.66 -0.72 33.58
C VAL A 430 9.88 -0.12 32.89
N ALA A 431 10.72 -0.95 32.26
CA ALA A 431 11.84 -0.47 31.48
C ALA A 431 11.35 -0.13 30.05
N PHE A 432 11.51 1.13 29.65
CA PHE A 432 11.13 1.62 28.32
C PHE A 432 12.33 1.65 27.38
N LEU A 433 12.10 1.18 26.14
CA LEU A 433 13.06 1.20 25.05
C LEU A 433 12.44 1.95 23.87
N LEU A 434 13.19 2.88 23.29
CA LEU A 434 12.85 3.60 22.06
C LEU A 434 13.80 3.15 20.96
N ALA A 435 13.28 2.45 19.93
CA ALA A 435 14.09 2.07 18.80
C ALA A 435 13.91 3.07 17.64
N ARG A 436 15.02 3.59 17.12
CA ARG A 436 15.09 4.49 15.96
C ARG A 436 15.74 3.77 14.76
N PRO A 437 15.06 2.78 14.14
CA PRO A 437 15.61 2.13 12.96
C PRO A 437 15.70 3.10 11.78
N GLY A 438 16.65 2.85 10.88
CA GLY A 438 16.69 3.41 9.55
C GLY A 438 15.56 2.89 8.66
N MET A 439 15.67 3.10 7.35
CA MET A 439 14.68 2.62 6.41
C MET A 439 14.73 1.08 6.33
N LEU A 440 13.59 0.43 6.57
CA LEU A 440 13.46 -1.02 6.54
C LEU A 440 12.62 -1.46 5.35
N ARG A 441 12.97 -2.59 4.76
CA ARG A 441 12.26 -3.19 3.63
C ARG A 441 10.95 -3.82 4.09
N THR A 442 9.90 -3.01 4.05
CA THR A 442 8.54 -3.36 4.47
C THR A 442 7.53 -2.93 3.40
N GLU A 443 6.28 -3.31 3.55
CA GLU A 443 5.20 -2.87 2.64
C GLU A 443 5.07 -1.34 2.59
N GLN A 444 5.35 -0.65 3.69
CA GLN A 444 5.26 0.82 3.80
C GLN A 444 6.32 1.55 2.99
N THR A 445 7.50 0.97 2.81
CA THR A 445 8.66 1.56 2.14
C THR A 445 8.97 0.87 0.81
N ASN A 446 8.04 0.06 0.28
CA ASN A 446 8.27 -0.78 -0.89
C ASN A 446 8.14 0.00 -2.21
N SER A 447 9.01 0.98 -2.40
CA SER A 447 9.21 1.67 -3.69
C SER A 447 10.50 1.19 -4.37
N PRO A 448 10.67 1.33 -5.69
CA PRO A 448 11.90 0.97 -6.38
C PRO A 448 13.15 1.62 -5.77
N SER A 449 13.11 2.93 -5.49
CA SER A 449 14.22 3.67 -4.89
C SER A 449 14.50 3.24 -3.44
N ALA A 450 13.46 2.99 -2.64
CA ALA A 450 13.64 2.55 -1.26
C ALA A 450 14.22 1.13 -1.15
N ARG A 451 13.99 0.27 -2.14
CA ARG A 451 14.55 -1.10 -2.14
C ARG A 451 16.08 -1.16 -2.21
N GLU A 452 16.70 -0.15 -2.80
CA GLU A 452 18.18 -0.07 -2.89
C GLU A 452 18.79 0.30 -1.53
N THR A 453 18.10 1.10 -0.72
CA THR A 453 18.63 1.66 0.53
C THR A 453 18.05 1.01 1.78
N ALA A 454 16.85 0.43 1.70
CA ALA A 454 16.19 -0.18 2.85
C ALA A 454 16.83 -1.51 3.27
N GLY A 455 17.13 -1.64 4.56
CA GLY A 455 17.66 -2.87 5.18
C GLY A 455 16.58 -3.95 5.44
N PRO A 456 16.97 -5.21 5.63
CA PRO A 456 16.06 -6.27 6.04
C PRO A 456 15.56 -6.07 7.47
N VAL A 457 14.38 -6.63 7.79
CA VAL A 457 13.77 -6.47 9.12
C VAL A 457 14.33 -7.45 10.15
N GLU A 458 14.80 -8.63 9.74
CA GLU A 458 15.21 -9.73 10.61
C GLU A 458 16.42 -9.40 11.49
N PRO A 459 17.52 -8.82 10.97
CA PRO A 459 18.65 -8.44 11.81
C PRO A 459 18.26 -7.39 12.85
N VAL A 460 17.39 -6.44 12.49
CA VAL A 460 16.90 -5.40 13.40
C VAL A 460 16.04 -6.02 14.50
N ALA A 461 15.09 -6.91 14.14
CA ALA A 461 14.26 -7.62 15.11
C ALA A 461 15.09 -8.47 16.07
N ALA A 462 16.07 -9.21 15.56
CA ALA A 462 16.99 -10.01 16.36
C ALA A 462 17.76 -9.17 17.40
N ARG A 463 18.24 -7.99 16.99
CA ARG A 463 18.96 -7.07 17.91
C ARG A 463 18.01 -6.46 18.93
N LEU A 464 16.83 -6.03 18.53
CA LEU A 464 15.84 -5.48 19.45
C LEU A 464 15.40 -6.49 20.50
N VAL A 465 15.18 -7.76 20.13
CA VAL A 465 14.84 -8.81 21.09
C VAL A 465 16.01 -9.09 22.05
N ARG A 466 17.27 -9.13 21.58
CA ARG A 466 18.43 -9.22 22.47
C ARG A 466 18.50 -8.03 23.44
N ARG A 467 18.22 -6.80 23.00
CA ARG A 467 18.18 -5.62 23.85
C ARG A 467 17.05 -5.68 24.87
N LEU A 468 15.87 -6.17 24.46
CA LEU A 468 14.76 -6.44 25.37
C LEU A 468 15.15 -7.45 26.46
N MET A 469 15.78 -8.56 26.08
CA MET A 469 16.23 -9.59 27.02
C MET A 469 17.31 -9.10 27.97
N ALA A 470 18.22 -8.24 27.50
CA ALA A 470 19.34 -7.69 28.26
C ALA A 470 18.97 -6.42 29.03
N ALA A 471 17.77 -5.86 28.85
CA ALA A 471 17.38 -4.63 29.54
C ALA A 471 17.39 -4.85 31.04
N GLY A 472 18.21 -4.07 31.73
CA GLY A 472 18.24 -4.03 33.18
C GLY A 472 16.98 -3.39 33.77
N PRO A 473 16.92 -3.22 35.09
CA PRO A 473 15.80 -2.60 35.78
C PRO A 473 15.48 -1.21 35.21
N ALA A 474 14.25 -0.78 35.39
CA ALA A 474 13.80 0.54 35.03
C ALA A 474 14.54 1.63 35.87
N ASP A 475 14.89 2.73 35.23
CA ASP A 475 15.58 3.87 35.82
C ASP A 475 14.82 5.21 35.63
N GLY A 476 13.59 5.12 35.11
CA GLY A 476 12.73 6.28 34.83
C GLY A 476 13.09 7.06 33.60
N VAL A 477 14.02 6.54 32.77
CA VAL A 477 14.42 7.15 31.50
C VAL A 477 14.36 6.09 30.39
N PRO A 478 13.78 6.38 29.22
CA PRO A 478 13.76 5.41 28.14
C PRO A 478 15.17 5.24 27.54
N ARG A 479 15.52 3.99 27.24
CA ARG A 479 16.77 3.67 26.56
C ARG A 479 16.59 3.82 25.05
N ILE A 480 17.34 4.75 24.45
CA ILE A 480 17.30 4.99 23.00
C ILE A 480 18.27 4.03 22.30
N ILE A 481 17.76 3.29 21.32
CA ILE A 481 18.52 2.38 20.46
C ILE A 481 18.54 3.03 19.07
N GLY A 482 19.63 3.70 18.73
CA GLY A 482 19.81 4.38 17.44
C GLY A 482 20.06 3.41 16.28
N GLU A 483 20.01 3.95 15.07
CA GLU A 483 20.26 3.25 13.81
C GLU A 483 21.60 2.52 13.81
N ASP A 484 22.69 3.21 14.19
CA ASP A 484 24.03 2.64 14.22
C ASP A 484 24.14 1.36 15.08
N ALA A 485 23.36 1.31 16.18
CA ALA A 485 23.28 0.13 17.03
C ALA A 485 22.39 -0.98 16.44
N LEU A 486 21.54 -0.66 15.47
CA LEU A 486 20.63 -1.58 14.80
C LEU A 486 21.19 -2.09 13.47
N ASP A 487 22.05 -1.34 12.78
CA ASP A 487 22.60 -1.67 11.47
C ASP A 487 24.01 -2.28 11.53
N ALA A 488 24.73 -2.10 12.64
CA ALA A 488 26.06 -2.69 12.80
C ALA A 488 26.05 -4.22 12.58
N VAL A 489 26.75 -4.71 11.58
CA VAL A 489 27.05 -6.14 11.43
C VAL A 489 27.79 -6.60 12.69
N PRO A 490 27.42 -7.69 13.36
CA PRO A 490 28.24 -8.17 14.46
C PRO A 490 29.61 -8.50 13.91
N ALA A 491 30.65 -7.82 14.43
CA ALA A 491 32.02 -8.29 14.21
C ALA A 491 32.06 -9.76 14.66
N GLY A 492 32.43 -10.63 13.73
CA GLY A 492 32.42 -12.06 13.94
C GLY A 492 33.21 -12.45 15.21
N ARG A 493 32.58 -13.27 16.04
CA ARG A 493 33.24 -14.19 16.98
C ARG A 493 32.72 -15.59 16.72
#